data_56e4a957c6bec0f04265f335394e49ca
#
_entry.id   56e4a957c6bec0f04265f335394e49ca
#
_cell.length_a   1.000
_cell.length_b   1.000
_cell.length_c   1.000
_cell.angle_alpha   90.00
_cell.angle_beta   90.00
_cell.angle_gamma   90.00
#
_symmetry.space_group_name_H-M   'P 1'
#
loop_
_entity.id
_entity.type
_entity.pdbx_description
1 polymer ?
#
loop_
_entity_poly.entity_id
_entity_poly.type
_entity_poly.pdbx_seq_one_letter_code
_entity_poly.pdbx_strand_id
1 'polypeptide(L)'
;DDEFVQKTMQNNFEQMKRYEEFARQNGIEFIPSYTNFITFKFNEPKSSQICEKMLKKGIILRDLKSYALNAVRITIGQAWQNDRVFEELKQILK
;
A
#
# COMPACT_ATOMS: atom_id res chain seq x y z
N ASP A 1 5.90 -26.30 3.00
CA ASP A 1 7.32 -26.10 3.24
C ASP A 1 7.53 -24.98 4.26
N ASP A 2 8.03 -25.34 5.44
CA ASP A 2 8.20 -24.40 6.56
C ASP A 2 9.16 -23.27 6.20
N GLU A 3 10.21 -23.58 5.46
CA GLU A 3 11.19 -22.56 5.06
C GLU A 3 10.57 -21.52 4.14
N PHE A 4 9.76 -21.95 3.19
CA PHE A 4 9.06 -21.04 2.28
C PHE A 4 8.09 -20.16 3.07
N VAL A 5 7.32 -20.74 3.97
CA VAL A 5 6.35 -20.01 4.79
C VAL A 5 7.06 -18.98 5.67
N GLN A 6 8.17 -19.37 6.30
CA GLN A 6 8.93 -18.45 7.15
C GLN A 6 9.49 -17.27 6.36
N LYS A 7 10.01 -17.53 5.17
CA LYS A 7 10.54 -16.46 4.32
C LYS A 7 9.44 -15.49 3.89
N THR A 8 8.26 -16.01 3.57
CA THR A 8 7.11 -15.18 3.19
C THR A 8 6.65 -14.30 4.35
N MET A 9 6.56 -14.88 5.55
CA MET A 9 6.18 -14.14 6.74
C MET A 9 7.19 -13.05 7.08
N GLN A 10 8.48 -13.38 6.97
CA GLN A 10 9.53 -12.40 7.23
C GLN A 10 9.49 -11.27 6.22
N ASN A 11 9.30 -11.58 4.94
CA ASN A 11 9.16 -10.56 3.90
C ASN A 11 7.99 -9.62 4.22
N ASN A 12 6.82 -10.18 4.55
CA ASN A 12 5.65 -9.37 4.86
C ASN A 12 5.91 -8.45 6.05
N PHE A 13 6.58 -8.97 7.09
CA PHE A 13 6.89 -8.19 8.27
C PHE A 13 7.80 -7.01 7.94
N GLU A 14 8.88 -7.26 7.20
CA GLU A 14 9.84 -6.22 6.82
C GLU A 14 9.23 -5.20 5.89
N GLN A 15 8.47 -5.66 4.89
CA GLN A 15 7.85 -4.77 3.91
C GLN A 15 6.71 -3.97 4.53
N MET A 16 5.97 -4.54 5.48
CA MET A 16 4.95 -3.80 6.22
C MET A 16 5.56 -2.59 6.93
N LYS A 17 6.71 -2.77 7.57
CA LYS A 17 7.40 -1.66 8.22
C LYS A 17 7.75 -0.55 7.23
N ARG A 18 8.15 -0.90 6.04
CA ARG A 18 8.47 0.07 4.99
C ARG A 18 7.24 0.87 4.59
N TYR A 19 6.07 0.22 4.47
CA TYR A 19 4.82 0.90 4.18
C TYR A 19 4.42 1.85 5.31
N GLU A 20 4.57 1.42 6.55
CA GLU A 20 4.28 2.27 7.70
C GLU A 20 5.18 3.49 7.72
N GLU A 21 6.46 3.30 7.47
CA GLU A 21 7.42 4.41 7.42
C GLU A 21 7.12 5.36 6.26
N PHE A 22 6.80 4.82 5.09
CA PHE A 22 6.39 5.63 3.94
C PHE A 22 5.18 6.51 4.32
N ALA A 23 4.20 5.92 4.99
CA ALA A 23 3.01 6.65 5.41
C ALA A 23 3.35 7.78 6.38
N ARG A 24 4.22 7.50 7.36
CA ARG A 24 4.64 8.53 8.32
C ARG A 24 5.37 9.67 7.63
N GLN A 25 6.27 9.35 6.71
CA GLN A 25 7.05 10.36 5.99
C GLN A 25 6.20 11.22 5.08
N ASN A 26 5.07 10.71 4.62
CA ASN A 26 4.20 11.41 3.68
C ASN A 26 2.89 11.90 4.32
N GLY A 27 2.77 11.82 5.64
CA GLY A 27 1.60 12.29 6.34
C GLY A 27 0.33 11.51 6.03
N ILE A 28 0.45 10.23 5.74
CA ILE A 28 -0.66 9.35 5.40
C ILE A 28 -1.09 8.59 6.65
N GLU A 29 -2.38 8.64 6.98
CA GLU A 29 -2.95 7.80 8.02
C GLU A 29 -3.05 6.37 7.51
N PHE A 30 -2.67 5.39 8.34
CA PHE A 30 -2.70 4.01 7.91
C PHE A 30 -3.27 3.10 8.98
N ILE A 31 -3.83 1.97 8.51
CA ILE A 31 -4.34 0.91 9.37
C ILE A 31 -3.52 -0.34 9.02
N PRO A 32 -2.63 -0.79 9.92
CA PRO A 32 -1.85 -1.99 9.67
C PRO A 32 -2.74 -3.23 9.75
N SER A 33 -2.32 -4.29 9.08
CA SER A 33 -3.01 -5.55 9.10
C SER A 33 -2.03 -6.64 9.53
N TYR A 34 -2.53 -7.70 10.12
CA TYR A 34 -1.72 -8.88 10.44
C TYR A 34 -1.58 -9.82 9.24
N THR A 35 -2.18 -9.44 8.12
CA THR A 35 -2.11 -10.20 6.87
C THR A 35 -1.14 -9.52 5.91
N ASN A 36 -1.31 -9.73 4.62
CA ASN A 36 -0.39 -9.24 3.59
C ASN A 36 -0.86 -7.95 2.94
N PHE A 37 -1.65 -7.13 3.62
CA PHE A 37 -2.06 -5.85 3.07
C PHE A 37 -2.12 -4.77 4.15
N ILE A 38 -2.07 -3.50 3.69
CA ILE A 38 -2.17 -2.33 4.54
C ILE A 38 -3.21 -1.39 3.92
N THR A 39 -3.89 -0.60 4.76
CA THR A 39 -4.86 0.40 4.32
C THR A 39 -4.26 1.78 4.52
N PHE A 40 -4.24 2.59 3.47
CA PHE A 40 -3.85 4.00 3.51
C PHE A 40 -5.10 4.86 3.39
N LYS A 41 -5.30 5.77 4.33
CA LYS A 41 -6.42 6.72 4.34
C LYS A 41 -5.94 8.10 3.93
N PHE A 42 -6.72 8.77 3.11
CA PHE A 42 -6.34 10.08 2.57
C PHE A 42 -7.44 11.11 2.85
N ASN A 43 -7.02 12.37 3.00
CA ASN A 43 -7.96 13.50 2.95
C ASN A 43 -8.19 13.89 1.49
N GLU A 44 -7.09 14.08 0.76
CA GLU A 44 -7.04 14.34 -0.67
C GLU A 44 -5.78 13.67 -1.23
N PRO A 45 -5.76 13.22 -2.47
CA PRO A 45 -6.87 13.16 -3.45
C PRO A 45 -7.85 12.03 -3.11
N LYS A 46 -8.92 11.92 -3.91
CA LYS A 46 -9.91 10.85 -3.75
C LYS A 46 -9.28 9.49 -4.04
N SER A 47 -9.71 8.48 -3.29
CA SER A 47 -9.18 7.12 -3.46
C SER A 47 -9.40 6.57 -4.87
N SER A 48 -10.53 6.91 -5.50
CA SER A 48 -10.79 6.48 -6.88
C SER A 48 -9.79 7.07 -7.87
N GLN A 49 -9.36 8.32 -7.65
CA GLN A 49 -8.35 8.95 -8.50
C GLN A 49 -6.99 8.29 -8.31
N ILE A 50 -6.64 7.97 -7.07
CA ILE A 50 -5.39 7.27 -6.77
C ILE A 50 -5.37 5.90 -7.44
N CYS A 51 -6.44 5.13 -7.29
CA CYS A 51 -6.53 3.80 -7.87
C CYS A 51 -6.46 3.86 -9.40
N GLU A 52 -7.13 4.83 -10.02
CA GLU A 52 -7.10 4.99 -11.47
C GLU A 52 -5.71 5.30 -11.98
N LYS A 53 -5.02 6.25 -11.34
CA LYS A 53 -3.66 6.64 -11.75
C LYS A 53 -2.66 5.51 -11.54
N MET A 54 -2.80 4.77 -10.44
CA MET A 54 -1.93 3.62 -10.17
C MET A 54 -2.16 2.52 -11.19
N LEU A 55 -3.43 2.28 -11.57
CA LEU A 55 -3.76 1.27 -12.58
C LEU A 55 -3.10 1.58 -13.92
N LYS A 56 -3.03 2.84 -14.30
CA LYS A 56 -2.35 3.25 -15.53
C LYS A 56 -0.85 2.93 -15.50
N LYS A 57 -0.30 2.79 -14.31
CA LYS A 57 1.11 2.40 -14.13
C LYS A 57 1.28 0.89 -13.94
N GLY A 58 0.19 0.12 -14.10
CA GLY A 58 0.22 -1.32 -13.94
C GLY A 58 0.14 -1.79 -12.49
N ILE A 59 -0.28 -0.91 -11.57
CA ILE A 59 -0.39 -1.24 -10.15
C ILE A 59 -1.85 -1.24 -9.76
N ILE A 60 -2.32 -2.36 -9.22
CA ILE A 60 -3.71 -2.53 -8.83
C ILE A 60 -3.85 -2.33 -7.32
N LEU A 61 -4.62 -1.32 -6.93
CA LEU A 61 -4.98 -1.07 -5.54
C LEU A 61 -6.49 -1.25 -5.40
N ARG A 62 -6.94 -1.62 -4.22
CA ARG A 62 -8.36 -1.74 -3.95
C ARG A 62 -8.89 -0.43 -3.38
N ASP A 63 -9.90 0.14 -4.05
CA ASP A 63 -10.59 1.34 -3.60
C ASP A 63 -11.61 0.94 -2.52
N LEU A 64 -11.55 1.59 -1.37
CA LEU A 64 -12.44 1.30 -0.25
C LEU A 64 -13.62 2.27 -0.16
N LYS A 65 -13.91 3.00 -1.22
CA LYS A 65 -15.03 3.97 -1.22
C LYS A 65 -16.37 3.32 -0.92
N SER A 66 -16.55 2.04 -1.29
CA SER A 66 -17.78 1.31 -1.01
C SER A 66 -18.03 1.12 0.48
N TYR A 67 -17.00 1.29 1.30
CA TYR A 67 -17.10 1.27 2.77
C TYR A 67 -17.17 2.68 3.36
N ALA A 68 -17.48 3.67 2.53
CA ALA A 68 -17.52 5.08 2.92
C ALA A 68 -16.18 5.60 3.43
N LEU A 69 -15.07 5.07 2.90
CA LEU A 69 -13.72 5.45 3.29
C LEU A 69 -12.96 6.01 2.08
N ASN A 70 -12.33 7.17 2.26
CA ASN A 70 -11.39 7.67 1.26
C ASN A 70 -10.04 7.00 1.49
N ALA A 71 -9.96 5.73 1.13
CA ALA A 71 -8.82 4.89 1.46
C ALA A 71 -8.57 3.86 0.35
N VAL A 72 -7.35 3.35 0.32
CA VAL A 72 -6.96 2.28 -0.58
C VAL A 72 -6.32 1.15 0.21
N ARG A 73 -6.54 -0.07 -0.23
CA ARG A 73 -5.90 -1.25 0.33
C ARG A 73 -4.79 -1.70 -0.61
N ILE A 74 -3.59 -1.86 -0.08
CA ILE A 74 -2.41 -2.21 -0.85
C ILE A 74 -1.93 -3.59 -0.42
N THR A 75 -1.83 -4.51 -1.36
CA THR A 75 -1.25 -5.83 -1.09
C THR A 75 0.27 -5.68 -1.03
N ILE A 76 0.86 -6.18 0.04
CA ILE A 76 2.30 -6.12 0.23
C ILE A 76 2.95 -7.17 -0.63
N GLY A 77 3.85 -6.73 -1.51
CA GLY A 77 4.58 -7.62 -2.41
C GLY A 77 6.04 -7.77 -1.99
N GLN A 78 6.86 -8.14 -2.94
CA GLN A 78 8.30 -8.18 -2.75
C GLN A 78 8.88 -6.77 -2.79
N ALA A 79 10.11 -6.62 -2.33
CA ALA A 79 10.74 -5.30 -2.19
C ALA A 79 10.67 -4.48 -3.48
N TRP A 80 11.00 -5.08 -4.63
CA TRP A 80 11.01 -4.34 -5.89
C TRP A 80 9.60 -3.88 -6.31
N GLN A 81 8.58 -4.68 -5.99
CA GLN A 81 7.19 -4.32 -6.27
C GLN A 81 6.76 -3.14 -5.39
N ASN A 82 7.12 -3.21 -4.12
CA ASN A 82 6.78 -2.16 -3.16
C ASN A 82 7.51 -0.86 -3.48
N ASP A 83 8.76 -0.94 -3.96
CA ASP A 83 9.50 0.23 -4.41
C ASP A 83 8.75 0.98 -5.50
N ARG A 84 8.16 0.25 -6.44
CA ARG A 84 7.34 0.86 -7.49
C ARG A 84 6.09 1.54 -6.93
N VAL A 85 5.43 0.89 -5.96
CA VAL A 85 4.25 1.47 -5.32
C VAL A 85 4.62 2.80 -4.66
N PHE A 86 5.70 2.82 -3.89
CA PHE A 86 6.13 4.04 -3.20
C PHE A 86 6.47 5.16 -4.18
N GLU A 87 7.22 4.84 -5.22
CA GLU A 87 7.62 5.83 -6.22
C GLU A 87 6.42 6.44 -6.92
N GLU A 88 5.49 5.61 -7.37
CA GLU A 88 4.31 6.10 -8.09
C GLU A 88 3.35 6.85 -7.17
N LEU A 89 3.16 6.40 -5.93
CA LEU A 89 2.35 7.13 -4.97
C LEU A 89 2.92 8.52 -4.67
N LYS A 90 4.23 8.62 -4.53
CA LYS A 90 4.88 9.92 -4.32
C LYS A 90 4.55 10.90 -5.45
N GLN A 91 4.55 10.43 -6.68
CA GLN A 91 4.23 11.28 -7.83
C GLN A 91 2.78 11.76 -7.78
N ILE A 92 1.87 10.87 -7.41
CA ILE A 92 0.44 11.19 -7.35
C ILE A 92 0.13 12.17 -6.22
N LEU A 93 0.82 12.02 -5.09
CA LEU A 93 0.56 12.81 -3.88
C LEU A 93 1.29 14.17 -3.86
N LYS A 94 2.05 14.45 -4.86
CA LYS A 94 2.73 15.73 -4.99
C LYS A 94 1.77 16.91 -5.11
#